data_ea6d2b3b0d550ad9fc62760aa80620c2
#
_entry.id   ea6d2b3b0d550ad9fc62760aa80620c2
#
_cell.length_a   1.000
_cell.length_b   1.000
_cell.length_c   1.000
_cell.angle_alpha   90.00
_cell.angle_beta   90.00
_cell.angle_gamma   90.00
#
_symmetry.space_group_name_H-M   'P 1'
#
loop_
_entity.id
_entity.type
_entity.pdbx_description
1 polymer ?
#
loop_
_entity_poly.entity_id
_entity_poly.type
_entity_poly.pdbx_seq_one_letter_code
_entity_poly.pdbx_strand_id
1 'polypeptide(L)'
;ISRPAISEGGEGLMDMTKAFTVTSLANENKFTVVVNGVSALITVPEGNYKGSTFAKALETRINQMVNPVSGESVGGVKVVYDSEKNNFTFTTATTGEGSLFSIKGALRFGLNDMPLGLGETAEVRTPVQAKDELGRPLYISPTGEITANNQDFVDNMVEDFYPLYLDEGELTFGLSGDIISPITKVKYTGFPSEELTVDFSTATSFDQPFAANEVTQDGF
;
A
#
# COMPACT_ATOMS: atom_id res chain seq x y z
N ILE A 1 0.19 -5.03 7.69
CA ILE A 1 0.80 -3.68 7.68
C ILE A 1 -0.10 -2.77 6.86
N SER A 2 -0.68 -1.75 7.49
CA SER A 2 -1.47 -0.74 6.79
C SER A 2 -0.60 0.10 5.87
N ARG A 3 -1.13 0.51 4.71
CA ARG A 3 -0.45 1.34 3.72
C ARG A 3 -0.94 2.78 3.77
N PRO A 4 -0.06 3.77 3.49
CA PRO A 4 -0.47 5.16 3.35
C PRO A 4 -1.27 5.37 2.05
N ALA A 5 -1.96 6.49 1.97
CA ALA A 5 -2.49 6.98 0.70
C ALA A 5 -1.33 7.49 -0.16
N ILE A 6 -1.29 7.05 -1.41
CA ILE A 6 -0.31 7.49 -2.41
C ILE A 6 -1.07 7.97 -3.63
N SER A 7 -0.68 9.13 -4.16
CA SER A 7 -1.22 9.68 -5.40
C SER A 7 -0.05 10.13 -6.27
N GLU A 8 -0.01 9.68 -7.52
CA GLU A 8 1.02 9.99 -8.50
C GLU A 8 0.45 10.88 -9.59
N GLY A 9 1.13 12.01 -9.85
CA GLY A 9 0.75 12.96 -10.88
C GLY A 9 1.04 12.47 -12.29
N GLY A 10 0.41 13.12 -13.25
CA GLY A 10 0.77 12.98 -14.66
C GLY A 10 2.12 13.62 -14.95
N GLU A 11 2.66 13.33 -16.13
CA GLU A 11 3.87 13.97 -16.62
C GLU A 11 3.65 15.50 -16.79
N GLY A 12 4.57 16.30 -16.30
CA GLY A 12 4.55 17.74 -16.50
C GLY A 12 4.77 18.14 -17.97
N LEU A 13 4.09 19.20 -18.41
CA LEU A 13 4.18 19.67 -19.81
C LEU A 13 5.52 20.36 -20.14
N MET A 14 6.38 20.55 -19.16
CA MET A 14 7.73 21.14 -19.31
C MET A 14 8.75 20.28 -18.58
N ASP A 15 10.00 20.36 -18.98
CA ASP A 15 11.12 19.70 -18.28
C ASP A 15 11.38 20.40 -16.93
N MET A 16 10.81 19.84 -15.87
CA MET A 16 10.93 20.38 -14.51
C MET A 16 12.28 20.06 -13.84
N THR A 17 13.19 19.34 -14.51
CA THR A 17 14.59 19.26 -14.07
C THR A 17 15.30 20.62 -14.23
N LYS A 18 14.81 21.44 -15.16
CA LYS A 18 15.25 22.83 -15.39
C LYS A 18 14.46 23.82 -14.53
N ALA A 19 15.00 25.04 -14.42
CA ALA A 19 14.31 26.10 -13.71
C ALA A 19 13.07 26.57 -14.50
N PHE A 20 11.96 26.76 -13.79
CA PHE A 20 10.71 27.32 -14.30
C PHE A 20 10.16 28.37 -13.33
N THR A 21 9.40 29.29 -13.84
CA THR A 21 8.77 30.34 -13.03
C THR A 21 7.31 29.95 -12.72
N VAL A 22 6.93 30.11 -11.46
CA VAL A 22 5.55 29.99 -10.98
C VAL A 22 5.03 31.39 -10.66
N THR A 23 3.86 31.72 -11.16
CA THR A 23 3.21 33.03 -10.97
C THR A 23 1.78 32.85 -10.44
N SER A 24 1.14 33.94 -10.02
CA SER A 24 -0.29 33.95 -9.68
C SER A 24 -1.20 34.00 -10.92
N LEU A 25 -0.62 34.18 -12.10
CA LEU A 25 -1.36 34.32 -13.35
C LEU A 25 -2.16 33.01 -13.61
N ALA A 26 -3.41 33.16 -13.98
CA ALA A 26 -4.33 32.04 -14.18
C ALA A 26 -4.47 31.08 -12.96
N ASN A 27 -4.10 31.55 -11.76
CA ASN A 27 -4.12 30.79 -10.51
C ASN A 27 -3.22 29.52 -10.54
N GLU A 28 -2.18 29.49 -11.35
CA GLU A 28 -1.32 28.30 -11.49
C GLU A 28 -0.55 27.95 -10.21
N ASN A 29 -0.42 28.88 -9.29
CA ASN A 29 0.20 28.71 -7.98
C ASN A 29 -0.78 28.25 -6.88
N LYS A 30 -2.05 27.99 -7.24
CA LYS A 30 -3.09 27.56 -6.29
C LYS A 30 -3.48 26.11 -6.53
N PHE A 31 -3.67 25.37 -5.43
CA PHE A 31 -3.98 23.95 -5.45
C PHE A 31 -5.08 23.66 -4.43
N THR A 32 -6.11 22.95 -4.88
CA THR A 32 -7.12 22.39 -3.95
C THR A 32 -6.61 21.06 -3.45
N VAL A 33 -6.46 20.91 -2.14
CA VAL A 33 -5.87 19.72 -1.49
C VAL A 33 -6.84 19.18 -0.46
N VAL A 34 -6.95 17.86 -0.42
CA VAL A 34 -7.66 17.12 0.63
C VAL A 34 -6.69 16.12 1.25
N VAL A 35 -6.55 16.18 2.57
CA VAL A 35 -5.77 15.22 3.36
C VAL A 35 -6.64 14.69 4.49
N ASN A 36 -6.93 13.39 4.48
CA ASN A 36 -7.71 12.73 5.53
C ASN A 36 -9.05 13.45 5.84
N GLY A 37 -9.72 13.94 4.79
CA GLY A 37 -10.99 14.66 4.91
C GLY A 37 -10.89 16.16 5.18
N VAL A 38 -9.69 16.69 5.45
CA VAL A 38 -9.46 18.14 5.59
C VAL A 38 -9.17 18.74 4.22
N SER A 39 -10.00 19.67 3.77
CA SER A 39 -9.87 20.33 2.46
C SER A 39 -9.40 21.78 2.63
N ALA A 40 -8.46 22.20 1.79
CA ALA A 40 -8.01 23.58 1.71
C ALA A 40 -7.52 23.97 0.31
N LEU A 41 -7.60 25.27 0.01
CA LEU A 41 -6.91 25.89 -1.11
C LEU A 41 -5.56 26.39 -0.62
N ILE A 42 -4.47 25.75 -1.05
CA ILE A 42 -3.12 26.21 -0.75
C ILE A 42 -2.56 27.09 -1.86
N THR A 43 -1.64 27.98 -1.51
CA THR A 43 -0.94 28.85 -2.45
C THR A 43 0.55 28.67 -2.28
N VAL A 44 1.23 28.27 -3.35
CA VAL A 44 2.69 28.22 -3.42
C VAL A 44 3.19 29.64 -3.74
N PRO A 45 4.26 30.14 -3.09
CA PRO A 45 4.83 31.45 -3.40
C PRO A 45 5.24 31.56 -4.88
N GLU A 46 5.07 32.74 -5.45
CA GLU A 46 5.62 33.02 -6.75
C GLU A 46 7.15 32.98 -6.72
N GLY A 47 7.76 32.50 -7.79
CA GLY A 47 9.21 32.43 -7.86
C GLY A 47 9.73 31.42 -8.88
N ASN A 48 11.03 31.22 -8.86
CA ASN A 48 11.72 30.27 -9.72
C ASN A 48 11.94 28.95 -8.96
N TYR A 49 11.56 27.85 -9.58
CA TYR A 49 11.66 26.50 -9.02
C TYR A 49 12.30 25.53 -10.00
N LYS A 50 12.78 24.42 -9.48
CA LYS A 50 12.95 23.16 -10.17
C LYS A 50 11.95 22.16 -9.58
N GLY A 51 11.71 21.04 -10.23
CA GLY A 51 10.77 20.02 -9.73
C GLY A 51 10.99 19.66 -8.26
N SER A 52 12.24 19.45 -7.86
CA SER A 52 12.60 19.12 -6.47
C SER A 52 12.28 20.25 -5.47
N THR A 53 12.55 21.49 -5.81
CA THR A 53 12.27 22.65 -4.93
C THR A 53 10.79 23.00 -4.92
N PHE A 54 10.09 22.76 -6.03
CA PHE A 54 8.64 22.93 -6.10
C PHE A 54 7.91 21.83 -5.29
N ALA A 55 8.38 20.58 -5.35
CA ALA A 55 7.89 19.51 -4.49
C ALA A 55 8.00 19.89 -3.01
N LYS A 56 9.12 20.47 -2.60
CA LYS A 56 9.34 20.94 -1.23
C LYS A 56 8.43 22.10 -0.84
N ALA A 57 8.16 23.02 -1.76
CA ALA A 57 7.23 24.12 -1.54
C ALA A 57 5.78 23.61 -1.39
N LEU A 58 5.35 22.65 -2.22
CA LEU A 58 4.05 21.97 -2.08
C LEU A 58 3.95 21.25 -0.74
N GLU A 59 4.95 20.44 -0.39
CA GLU A 59 5.01 19.72 0.89
C GLU A 59 4.85 20.66 2.09
N THR A 60 5.56 21.78 2.07
CA THR A 60 5.50 22.78 3.14
C THR A 60 4.09 23.37 3.27
N ARG A 61 3.45 23.73 2.16
CA ARG A 61 2.11 24.32 2.17
C ARG A 61 1.03 23.33 2.55
N ILE A 62 1.14 22.09 2.08
CA ILE A 62 0.21 21.00 2.46
C ILE A 62 0.31 20.75 3.97
N ASN A 63 1.52 20.64 4.52
CA ASN A 63 1.72 20.35 5.94
C ASN A 63 1.38 21.52 6.88
N GLN A 64 1.14 22.71 6.33
CA GLN A 64 0.61 23.86 7.06
C GLN A 64 -0.93 23.92 7.10
N MET A 65 -1.62 23.04 6.36
CA MET A 65 -3.08 22.94 6.44
C MET A 65 -3.51 22.58 7.85
N VAL A 66 -4.57 23.22 8.32
CA VAL A 66 -5.09 23.03 9.66
C VAL A 66 -6.51 22.46 9.58
N ASN A 67 -6.78 21.44 10.36
CA ASN A 67 -8.12 20.94 10.55
C ASN A 67 -8.97 21.99 11.27
N PRO A 68 -10.05 22.50 10.69
CA PRO A 68 -10.86 23.57 11.27
C PRO A 68 -11.60 23.15 12.55
N VAL A 69 -11.72 21.86 12.80
CA VAL A 69 -12.43 21.30 13.98
C VAL A 69 -11.46 21.09 15.14
N SER A 70 -10.31 20.43 14.88
CA SER A 70 -9.33 20.11 15.94
C SER A 70 -8.29 21.24 16.15
N GLY A 71 -8.09 22.11 15.17
CA GLY A 71 -7.02 23.11 15.18
C GLY A 71 -5.63 22.55 14.95
N GLU A 72 -5.51 21.25 14.69
CA GLU A 72 -4.24 20.57 14.45
C GLU A 72 -3.85 20.60 12.99
N SER A 73 -2.54 20.64 12.73
CA SER A 73 -1.99 20.52 11.39
C SER A 73 -2.22 19.11 10.82
N VAL A 74 -2.53 19.02 9.52
CA VAL A 74 -2.63 17.75 8.81
C VAL A 74 -1.28 17.06 8.57
N GLY A 75 -0.18 17.66 8.93
CA GLY A 75 1.23 17.33 8.76
C GLY A 75 1.63 15.92 8.33
N GLY A 76 2.87 15.79 7.88
CA GLY A 76 3.49 14.52 7.55
C GLY A 76 3.25 14.02 6.11
N VAL A 77 2.54 14.78 5.27
CA VAL A 77 2.50 14.48 3.82
C VAL A 77 3.89 14.70 3.23
N LYS A 78 4.37 13.73 2.47
CA LYS A 78 5.63 13.82 1.73
C LYS A 78 5.36 14.00 0.26
N VAL A 79 6.11 14.92 -0.37
CA VAL A 79 6.03 15.20 -1.80
C VAL A 79 7.40 14.93 -2.42
N VAL A 80 7.44 14.07 -3.43
CA VAL A 80 8.66 13.69 -4.15
C VAL A 80 8.49 14.04 -5.61
N TYR A 81 9.49 14.68 -6.20
CA TYR A 81 9.61 14.85 -7.64
C TYR A 81 10.46 13.73 -8.23
N ASP A 82 9.90 13.01 -9.20
CA ASP A 82 10.60 12.01 -10.00
C ASP A 82 11.09 12.66 -11.30
N SER A 83 12.40 12.74 -11.46
CA SER A 83 13.04 13.37 -12.63
C SER A 83 12.97 12.49 -13.89
N GLU A 84 12.80 11.19 -13.78
CA GLU A 84 12.68 10.28 -14.91
C GLU A 84 11.27 10.32 -15.49
N LYS A 85 10.26 10.34 -14.61
CA LYS A 85 8.85 10.43 -15.00
C LYS A 85 8.37 11.87 -15.16
N ASN A 86 9.18 12.85 -14.76
CA ASN A 86 8.85 14.29 -14.75
C ASN A 86 7.51 14.58 -14.06
N ASN A 87 7.26 13.94 -12.90
CA ASN A 87 6.01 14.06 -12.15
C ASN A 87 6.23 14.17 -10.64
N PHE A 88 5.13 14.31 -9.90
CA PHE A 88 5.11 14.38 -8.44
C PHE A 88 4.36 13.20 -7.85
N THR A 89 4.89 12.65 -6.77
CA THR A 89 4.23 11.64 -5.94
C THR A 89 3.98 12.20 -4.54
N PHE A 90 2.76 12.02 -4.06
CA PHE A 90 2.30 12.45 -2.75
C PHE A 90 2.00 11.23 -1.89
N THR A 91 2.51 11.24 -0.65
CA THR A 91 2.32 10.13 0.29
C THR A 91 1.90 10.69 1.64
N THR A 92 0.82 10.18 2.23
CA THR A 92 0.38 10.58 3.57
C THR A 92 1.25 9.95 4.65
N ALA A 93 1.34 10.58 5.82
CA ALA A 93 1.95 9.96 7.01
C ALA A 93 1.03 8.94 7.67
N THR A 94 -0.28 9.12 7.54
CA THR A 94 -1.28 8.18 8.04
C THR A 94 -1.36 6.96 7.14
N THR A 95 -1.79 5.85 7.69
CA THR A 95 -1.98 4.58 6.98
C THR A 95 -3.38 4.02 7.27
N GLY A 96 -3.82 3.04 6.46
CA GLY A 96 -5.11 2.39 6.61
C GLY A 96 -6.25 3.13 5.90
N GLU A 97 -7.46 2.61 6.01
CA GLU A 97 -8.65 3.08 5.28
C GLU A 97 -9.03 4.54 5.53
N GLY A 98 -8.62 5.10 6.68
CA GLY A 98 -8.84 6.53 6.99
C GLY A 98 -7.85 7.47 6.31
N SER A 99 -6.82 6.94 5.67
CA SER A 99 -5.82 7.74 4.95
C SER A 99 -6.30 8.07 3.55
N LEU A 100 -6.33 9.37 3.23
CA LEU A 100 -6.82 9.87 1.95
C LEU A 100 -5.99 11.07 1.51
N PHE A 101 -5.66 11.10 0.22
CA PHE A 101 -5.00 12.25 -0.41
C PHE A 101 -5.61 12.57 -1.76
N SER A 102 -5.88 13.85 -2.00
CA SER A 102 -6.25 14.39 -3.30
C SER A 102 -5.65 15.76 -3.50
N ILE A 103 -5.22 16.06 -4.71
CA ILE A 103 -4.76 17.39 -5.12
C ILE A 103 -5.27 17.70 -6.52
N LYS A 104 -5.63 18.95 -6.76
CA LYS A 104 -5.97 19.49 -8.07
C LYS A 104 -5.27 20.83 -8.28
N GLY A 105 -4.53 20.93 -9.36
CA GLY A 105 -3.77 22.12 -9.73
C GLY A 105 -3.62 22.29 -11.23
N ALA A 106 -2.64 23.05 -11.68
CA ALA A 106 -2.43 23.36 -13.08
C ALA A 106 -1.92 22.13 -13.88
N LEU A 107 -2.44 22.02 -15.11
CA LEU A 107 -2.06 20.99 -16.07
C LEU A 107 -0.54 20.95 -16.34
N ARG A 108 0.10 22.13 -16.41
CA ARG A 108 1.54 22.21 -16.71
C ARG A 108 2.42 21.44 -15.74
N PHE A 109 1.94 21.21 -14.52
CA PHE A 109 2.64 20.42 -13.49
C PHE A 109 2.18 18.96 -13.42
N GLY A 110 1.25 18.54 -14.29
CA GLY A 110 0.65 17.19 -14.24
C GLY A 110 -0.31 16.97 -13.07
N LEU A 111 -0.86 18.05 -12.48
CA LEU A 111 -1.68 17.99 -11.27
C LEU A 111 -3.17 18.30 -11.51
N ASN A 112 -3.60 18.37 -12.76
CA ASN A 112 -4.99 18.72 -13.12
C ASN A 112 -5.99 17.54 -12.96
N ASP A 113 -5.51 16.31 -13.08
CA ASP A 113 -6.33 15.09 -13.05
C ASP A 113 -5.57 13.99 -12.30
N MET A 114 -5.42 14.18 -11.00
CA MET A 114 -4.73 13.24 -10.14
C MET A 114 -5.65 12.13 -9.66
N PRO A 115 -5.21 10.87 -9.63
CA PRO A 115 -5.98 9.81 -9.00
C PRO A 115 -6.12 10.07 -7.49
N LEU A 116 -7.28 9.72 -6.95
CA LEU A 116 -7.50 9.73 -5.50
C LEU A 116 -6.59 8.70 -4.85
N GLY A 117 -5.71 9.15 -3.95
CA GLY A 117 -4.92 8.27 -3.11
C GLY A 117 -5.76 7.78 -1.92
N LEU A 118 -5.81 6.49 -1.73
CA LEU A 118 -6.45 5.84 -0.58
C LEU A 118 -5.44 4.96 0.14
N GLY A 119 -5.41 5.05 1.45
CA GLY A 119 -4.69 4.12 2.29
C GLY A 119 -5.46 2.81 2.44
N GLU A 120 -4.74 1.78 2.79
CA GLU A 120 -5.28 0.43 2.93
C GLU A 120 -4.95 -0.12 4.31
N THR A 121 -5.87 -0.91 4.85
CA THR A 121 -5.62 -1.67 6.07
C THR A 121 -5.18 -3.07 5.68
N ALA A 122 -4.00 -3.48 6.17
CA ALA A 122 -3.52 -4.83 5.93
C ALA A 122 -4.45 -5.85 6.58
N GLU A 123 -4.82 -6.86 5.84
CA GLU A 123 -5.52 -8.02 6.39
C GLU A 123 -4.55 -8.82 7.26
N VAL A 124 -4.95 -9.09 8.51
CA VAL A 124 -4.19 -9.93 9.44
C VAL A 124 -5.02 -11.14 9.78
N ARG A 125 -4.46 -12.33 9.59
CA ARG A 125 -5.11 -13.59 9.87
C ARG A 125 -4.29 -14.40 10.87
N THR A 126 -4.99 -15.18 11.69
CA THR A 126 -4.37 -16.16 12.59
C THR A 126 -4.79 -17.53 12.12
N PRO A 127 -3.91 -18.28 11.44
CA PRO A 127 -4.24 -19.60 10.93
C PRO A 127 -4.51 -20.55 12.08
N VAL A 128 -5.38 -21.52 11.85
CA VAL A 128 -5.73 -22.56 12.80
C VAL A 128 -5.07 -23.87 12.36
N GLN A 129 -4.44 -24.58 13.30
CA GLN A 129 -3.88 -25.88 12.98
C GLN A 129 -4.99 -26.84 12.51
N ALA A 130 -4.78 -27.45 11.35
CA ALA A 130 -5.70 -28.44 10.80
C ALA A 130 -5.86 -29.63 11.74
N LYS A 131 -7.06 -30.21 11.77
CA LYS A 131 -7.39 -31.37 12.57
C LYS A 131 -8.05 -32.43 11.71
N ASP A 132 -7.87 -33.68 12.11
CA ASP A 132 -8.62 -34.80 11.50
C ASP A 132 -10.07 -34.88 12.03
N GLU A 133 -10.83 -35.84 11.55
CA GLU A 133 -12.22 -36.07 11.94
C GLU A 133 -12.38 -36.39 13.45
N LEU A 134 -11.31 -36.84 14.10
CA LEU A 134 -11.28 -37.11 15.54
C LEU A 134 -10.80 -35.92 16.38
N GLY A 135 -10.52 -34.76 15.73
CA GLY A 135 -10.06 -33.56 16.37
C GLY A 135 -8.56 -33.56 16.73
N ARG A 136 -7.78 -34.50 16.20
CA ARG A 136 -6.35 -34.58 16.43
C ARG A 136 -5.60 -33.60 15.49
N PRO A 137 -4.60 -32.87 15.97
CA PRO A 137 -3.85 -31.94 15.13
C PRO A 137 -3.10 -32.66 14.01
N LEU A 138 -3.09 -32.07 12.83
CA LEU A 138 -2.39 -32.57 11.65
C LEU A 138 -1.01 -31.94 11.51
N TYR A 139 -0.09 -32.72 10.98
CA TYR A 139 1.30 -32.34 10.67
C TYR A 139 1.61 -32.73 9.22
N ILE A 140 2.53 -31.99 8.61
CA ILE A 140 3.00 -32.22 7.23
C ILE A 140 4.51 -32.37 7.21
N SER A 141 5.01 -33.33 6.43
CA SER A 141 6.43 -33.50 6.16
C SER A 141 6.88 -32.64 4.95
N PRO A 142 8.20 -32.42 4.77
CA PRO A 142 8.73 -31.75 3.58
C PRO A 142 8.39 -32.47 2.27
N THR A 143 8.07 -33.76 2.33
CA THR A 143 7.65 -34.56 1.17
C THR A 143 6.13 -34.53 0.93
N GLY A 144 5.37 -33.82 1.76
CA GLY A 144 3.92 -33.68 1.65
C GLY A 144 3.10 -34.79 2.34
N GLU A 145 3.71 -35.65 3.13
CA GLU A 145 3.00 -36.64 3.92
C GLU A 145 2.27 -35.97 5.10
N ILE A 146 0.98 -36.22 5.27
CA ILE A 146 0.14 -35.65 6.33
C ILE A 146 -0.21 -36.73 7.34
N THR A 147 -0.01 -36.46 8.61
CA THR A 147 -0.33 -37.36 9.71
C THR A 147 -0.88 -36.61 10.92
N ALA A 148 -1.72 -37.27 11.71
CA ALA A 148 -2.21 -36.80 13.00
C ALA A 148 -1.37 -37.31 14.18
N ASN A 149 -0.41 -38.20 13.94
CA ASN A 149 0.40 -38.81 14.98
C ASN A 149 1.73 -38.08 15.17
N ASN A 150 1.76 -37.13 16.10
CA ASN A 150 2.99 -36.45 16.47
C ASN A 150 3.92 -37.24 17.38
N GLN A 151 3.43 -38.35 18.02
CA GLN A 151 4.24 -39.14 18.94
C GLN A 151 5.32 -39.94 18.20
N ASP A 152 5.03 -40.40 16.99
CA ASP A 152 6.03 -41.08 16.16
C ASP A 152 7.19 -40.18 15.77
N PHE A 153 6.98 -38.86 15.72
CA PHE A 153 8.04 -37.88 15.43
C PHE A 153 8.98 -37.71 16.63
N VAL A 154 8.42 -37.76 17.83
CA VAL A 154 9.22 -37.66 19.06
C VAL A 154 10.00 -38.96 19.34
N ASP A 155 9.36 -40.08 19.15
CA ASP A 155 9.94 -41.40 19.51
C ASP A 155 10.92 -41.90 18.46
N ASN A 156 10.73 -41.59 17.19
CA ASN A 156 11.57 -42.09 16.10
C ASN A 156 12.57 -41.09 15.56
N MET A 157 12.61 -39.87 16.08
CA MET A 157 13.44 -38.76 15.54
C MET A 157 13.30 -38.65 14.01
N VAL A 158 12.12 -38.99 13.50
CA VAL A 158 11.82 -38.94 12.08
C VAL A 158 11.61 -37.46 11.71
N GLU A 159 12.39 -37.07 10.76
CA GLU A 159 12.59 -35.77 10.22
C GLU A 159 11.32 -34.92 10.10
N ASP A 160 11.40 -33.72 10.69
CA ASP A 160 10.79 -32.49 10.16
C ASP A 160 9.32 -32.56 9.74
N PHE A 161 8.46 -33.04 10.63
CA PHE A 161 7.04 -32.78 10.47
C PHE A 161 6.69 -31.45 11.16
N TYR A 162 6.05 -30.59 10.41
CA TYR A 162 5.63 -29.27 10.88
C TYR A 162 4.11 -29.25 11.09
N PRO A 163 3.61 -28.49 12.05
CA PRO A 163 2.17 -28.30 12.20
C PRO A 163 1.55 -27.83 10.88
N LEU A 164 0.52 -28.52 10.41
CA LEU A 164 -0.23 -28.12 9.21
C LEU A 164 -1.24 -27.05 9.61
N TYR A 165 -1.05 -25.82 9.13
CA TYR A 165 -2.01 -24.75 9.28
C TYR A 165 -2.85 -24.59 8.02
N LEU A 166 -4.15 -24.43 8.20
CA LEU A 166 -5.10 -24.12 7.14
C LEU A 166 -5.76 -22.78 7.45
N ASP A 167 -5.95 -21.99 6.43
CA ASP A 167 -6.79 -20.80 6.46
C ASP A 167 -7.65 -20.80 5.21
N GLU A 168 -8.92 -20.44 5.39
CA GLU A 168 -9.85 -20.27 4.29
C GLU A 168 -10.11 -18.78 4.10
N GLY A 169 -10.01 -18.32 2.86
CA GLY A 169 -10.27 -16.94 2.49
C GLY A 169 -10.84 -16.85 1.10
N GLU A 170 -11.32 -15.67 0.77
CA GLU A 170 -11.90 -15.37 -0.53
C GLU A 170 -10.97 -14.46 -1.32
N LEU A 171 -10.68 -14.84 -2.56
CA LEU A 171 -10.02 -13.97 -3.54
C LEU A 171 -11.09 -13.47 -4.51
N THR A 172 -11.23 -12.16 -4.61
CA THR A 172 -12.19 -11.53 -5.52
C THR A 172 -11.45 -10.96 -6.71
N PHE A 173 -11.91 -11.29 -7.91
CA PHE A 173 -11.33 -10.82 -9.17
C PHE A 173 -12.30 -9.91 -9.91
N GLY A 174 -11.75 -8.91 -10.61
CA GLY A 174 -12.49 -8.05 -11.51
C GLY A 174 -12.82 -8.71 -12.84
N LEU A 175 -13.61 -8.01 -13.66
CA LEU A 175 -13.96 -8.49 -14.99
C LEU A 175 -12.74 -8.62 -15.94
N SER A 176 -11.66 -7.90 -15.65
CA SER A 176 -10.38 -8.00 -16.35
C SER A 176 -9.51 -9.17 -15.87
N GLY A 177 -9.94 -9.90 -14.83
CA GLY A 177 -9.18 -10.98 -14.21
C GLY A 177 -8.15 -10.52 -13.17
N ASP A 178 -8.04 -9.22 -12.92
CA ASP A 178 -7.16 -8.69 -11.89
C ASP A 178 -7.76 -8.87 -10.51
N ILE A 179 -6.91 -9.07 -9.50
CA ILE A 179 -7.38 -9.22 -8.12
C ILE A 179 -7.94 -7.90 -7.58
N ILE A 180 -9.12 -7.95 -6.98
CA ILE A 180 -9.78 -6.84 -6.29
C ILE A 180 -9.55 -6.93 -4.78
N SER A 181 -9.58 -8.14 -4.23
CA SER A 181 -9.43 -8.37 -2.79
C SER A 181 -8.79 -9.75 -2.52
N PRO A 182 -7.84 -9.84 -1.61
CA PRO A 182 -7.17 -8.74 -0.91
C PRO A 182 -6.16 -8.02 -1.82
N ILE A 183 -6.17 -6.69 -1.80
CA ILE A 183 -5.21 -5.86 -2.56
C ILE A 183 -3.92 -5.57 -1.80
N THR A 184 -3.87 -5.92 -0.53
CA THR A 184 -2.68 -5.86 0.32
C THR A 184 -2.17 -7.26 0.63
N LYS A 185 -0.90 -7.33 1.06
CA LYS A 185 -0.33 -8.57 1.58
C LYS A 185 -1.13 -9.05 2.79
N VAL A 186 -1.48 -10.32 2.80
CA VAL A 186 -2.11 -10.97 3.96
C VAL A 186 -1.01 -11.42 4.90
N LYS A 187 -1.08 -10.96 6.14
CA LYS A 187 -0.13 -11.30 7.19
C LYS A 187 -0.73 -12.37 8.09
N TYR A 188 -0.08 -13.51 8.16
CA TYR A 188 -0.46 -14.58 9.06
C TYR A 188 0.39 -14.50 10.34
N THR A 189 -0.28 -14.53 11.49
CA THR A 189 0.34 -14.53 12.82
C THR A 189 -0.02 -15.81 13.56
N GLY A 190 0.73 -16.13 14.63
CA GLY A 190 0.44 -17.31 15.46
C GLY A 190 1.25 -18.55 15.09
N PHE A 191 2.21 -18.43 14.18
CA PHE A 191 3.22 -19.46 13.97
C PHE A 191 4.21 -19.49 15.12
N PRO A 192 4.79 -20.65 15.47
CA PRO A 192 5.67 -20.78 16.65
C PRO A 192 6.90 -19.90 16.62
N SER A 193 7.38 -19.47 15.46
CA SER A 193 8.64 -18.73 15.33
C SER A 193 8.57 -17.46 14.50
N GLU A 194 7.56 -17.29 13.61
CA GLU A 194 7.61 -16.20 12.63
C GLU A 194 6.24 -15.77 12.09
N GLU A 195 6.24 -14.62 11.44
CA GLU A 195 5.10 -14.10 10.70
C GLU A 195 5.25 -14.48 9.22
N LEU A 196 4.24 -15.11 8.65
CA LEU A 196 4.18 -15.36 7.22
C LEU A 196 3.40 -14.25 6.53
N THR A 197 3.98 -13.67 5.47
CA THR A 197 3.28 -12.70 4.63
C THR A 197 3.08 -13.27 3.24
N VAL A 198 1.84 -13.33 2.78
CA VAL A 198 1.48 -13.80 1.43
C VAL A 198 1.02 -12.62 0.60
N ASP A 199 1.61 -12.47 -0.59
CA ASP A 199 1.28 -11.43 -1.55
C ASP A 199 0.43 -12.01 -2.68
N PHE A 200 -0.84 -11.64 -2.73
CA PHE A 200 -1.77 -12.02 -3.78
C PHE A 200 -1.87 -11.01 -4.92
N SER A 201 -1.11 -9.91 -4.87
CA SER A 201 -1.24 -8.80 -5.83
C SER A 201 -1.00 -9.19 -7.30
N THR A 202 -0.29 -10.29 -7.53
CA THR A 202 -0.03 -10.83 -8.87
C THR A 202 -0.97 -11.97 -9.27
N ALA A 203 -1.92 -12.35 -8.41
CA ALA A 203 -2.89 -13.38 -8.73
C ALA A 203 -3.84 -12.89 -9.83
N THR A 204 -4.12 -13.74 -10.81
CA THR A 204 -5.03 -13.46 -11.92
C THR A 204 -6.01 -14.60 -12.12
N SER A 205 -7.22 -14.28 -12.57
CA SER A 205 -8.26 -15.26 -12.90
C SER A 205 -8.58 -15.20 -14.39
N PHE A 206 -7.75 -15.84 -15.21
CA PHE A 206 -8.01 -16.02 -16.64
C PHE A 206 -8.21 -17.49 -16.97
N ASP A 207 -9.40 -18.02 -16.78
CA ASP A 207 -9.82 -19.38 -17.26
C ASP A 207 -8.80 -20.53 -16.99
N GLN A 208 -7.86 -20.31 -16.11
CA GLN A 208 -6.84 -21.29 -15.70
C GLN A 208 -7.03 -21.65 -14.23
N PRO A 209 -6.63 -22.84 -13.79
CA PRO A 209 -6.60 -23.16 -12.37
C PRO A 209 -5.83 -22.09 -11.61
N PHE A 210 -6.39 -21.61 -10.51
CA PHE A 210 -5.73 -20.64 -9.64
C PHE A 210 -4.32 -21.12 -9.28
N ALA A 211 -3.33 -20.25 -9.45
CA ALA A 211 -1.97 -20.45 -8.98
C ALA A 211 -1.47 -19.19 -8.27
N ALA A 212 -1.01 -19.32 -7.04
CA ALA A 212 -0.22 -18.28 -6.39
C ALA A 212 1.20 -18.34 -6.96
N ASN A 213 1.64 -17.25 -7.61
CA ASN A 213 2.92 -17.23 -8.31
C ASN A 213 4.12 -17.02 -7.37
N GLU A 214 3.91 -16.50 -6.18
CA GLU A 214 4.98 -16.24 -5.22
C GLU A 214 4.47 -16.30 -3.78
N VAL A 215 5.18 -17.06 -2.95
CA VAL A 215 5.06 -17.05 -1.50
C VAL A 215 6.43 -16.70 -0.94
N THR A 216 6.55 -15.56 -0.24
CA THR A 216 7.80 -15.13 0.37
C THR A 216 7.70 -15.30 1.87
N GLN A 217 8.63 -16.03 2.44
CA GLN A 217 8.83 -16.12 3.89
C GLN A 217 10.02 -15.23 4.25
N ASP A 218 9.75 -14.17 4.99
CA ASP A 218 10.78 -13.26 5.51
C ASP A 218 11.06 -13.63 6.97
N GLY A 219 12.15 -14.33 7.20
CA GLY A 219 12.64 -14.63 8.55
C GLY A 219 13.50 -15.88 8.61
N PHE A 220 14.53 -15.81 9.42
CA PHE A 220 15.40 -16.92 9.87
C PHE A 220 15.38 -17.05 11.37
#